data_0c12296106db178c74599f88abf55167
#
_entry.id   0c12296106db178c74599f88abf55167
#
_cell.length_a   1.000
_cell.length_b   1.000
_cell.length_c   1.000
_cell.angle_alpha   90.00
_cell.angle_beta   90.00
_cell.angle_gamma   90.00
#
_symmetry.space_group_name_H-M   'P 1'
#
loop_
_entity.id
_entity.type
_entity.pdbx_description
1 polymer ?
#
loop_
_entity_poly.entity_id
_entity_poly.type
_entity_poly.pdbx_seq_one_letter_code
_entity_poly.pdbx_strand_id
1 'polypeptide(L)'
;MEITQYFIDAVAVPMSGLGSIVTFQAFDEGILERGSDTIRAAIDLRKAAVIAASTPMPSGVLRNNGADLDPKEVAGLLAAWKNARQNRATAYLTSTLEYQPTSFSPKDMMYDSAQQFLSTEISRLCNIPAYMVSAEANQSMTYSNLLDERKSFYSLSLAPYVCAIEDRLSMDDITARGNAVKFDVDSSFLATEPMERLLVIEKMLSLGLITVEQAMEMEDLTPNGSEGIE
;
A
#
# COMPACT_ATOMS: atom_id res chain seq x y z
N MET A 1 -1.41 22.89 17.65
CA MET A 1 -2.88 23.12 17.76
C MET A 1 -3.38 22.21 18.85
N GLU A 2 -3.97 22.71 19.90
CA GLU A 2 -4.43 21.89 21.02
C GLU A 2 -5.86 21.46 20.74
N ILE A 3 -6.14 20.15 20.78
CA ILE A 3 -7.49 19.61 20.54
C ILE A 3 -8.30 19.86 21.82
N THR A 4 -9.38 20.63 21.73
CA THR A 4 -10.19 21.02 22.87
C THR A 4 -11.43 20.16 23.08
N GLN A 5 -11.91 19.47 22.03
CA GLN A 5 -13.11 18.65 22.10
C GLN A 5 -13.15 17.63 20.94
N TYR A 6 -13.65 16.41 21.23
CA TYR A 6 -14.00 15.42 20.21
C TYR A 6 -15.50 15.31 20.05
N PHE A 7 -15.94 14.99 18.82
CA PHE A 7 -17.32 14.75 18.47
C PHE A 7 -17.45 13.43 17.71
N ILE A 8 -18.41 12.60 18.09
CA ILE A 8 -18.81 11.40 17.36
C ILE A 8 -20.28 11.61 16.97
N ASP A 9 -20.61 11.52 15.68
CA ASP A 9 -21.97 11.78 15.15
C ASP A 9 -22.58 13.10 15.65
N ALA A 10 -21.77 14.16 15.68
CA ALA A 10 -22.12 15.50 16.19
C ALA A 10 -22.43 15.57 17.71
N VAL A 11 -22.18 14.50 18.47
CA VAL A 11 -22.30 14.48 19.93
C VAL A 11 -20.93 14.66 20.55
N ALA A 12 -20.80 15.62 21.48
CA ALA A 12 -19.55 15.85 22.19
C ALA A 12 -19.22 14.67 23.10
N VAL A 13 -17.97 14.17 23.01
CA VAL A 13 -17.49 13.02 23.80
C VAL A 13 -16.63 13.54 24.93
N PRO A 14 -16.67 12.95 26.13
CA PRO A 14 -15.81 13.33 27.25
C PRO A 14 -14.33 13.22 26.88
N MET A 15 -13.52 14.16 27.36
CA MET A 15 -12.07 14.16 27.12
C MET A 15 -11.31 13.16 28.02
N SER A 16 -11.94 12.72 29.11
CA SER A 16 -11.37 11.75 30.07
C SER A 16 -12.46 10.98 30.79
N GLY A 17 -12.15 9.81 31.33
CA GLY A 17 -13.06 8.95 32.08
C GLY A 17 -13.92 8.05 31.20
N LEU A 18 -14.98 7.52 31.78
CA LEU A 18 -15.85 6.54 31.13
C LEU A 18 -16.53 7.14 29.90
N GLY A 19 -16.36 6.49 28.74
CA GLY A 19 -16.91 6.97 27.46
C GLY A 19 -16.02 7.96 26.73
N SER A 20 -14.81 8.27 27.23
CA SER A 20 -13.83 9.08 26.52
C SER A 20 -13.18 8.32 25.35
N ILE A 21 -12.63 9.06 24.40
CA ILE A 21 -11.84 8.49 23.31
C ILE A 21 -10.42 8.23 23.79
N VAL A 22 -9.90 7.03 23.52
CA VAL A 22 -8.49 6.73 23.71
C VAL A 22 -7.72 7.25 22.51
N THR A 23 -6.86 8.25 22.72
CA THR A 23 -6.05 8.83 21.66
C THR A 23 -4.63 8.29 21.73
N PHE A 24 -4.09 7.97 20.56
CA PHE A 24 -2.69 7.59 20.39
C PHE A 24 -1.98 8.74 19.69
N GLN A 25 -0.92 9.24 20.31
CA GLN A 25 -0.11 10.29 19.69
C GLN A 25 0.71 9.69 18.54
N ALA A 26 0.58 10.28 17.36
CA ALA A 26 1.48 9.98 16.26
C ALA A 26 2.85 10.65 16.52
N PHE A 27 3.91 9.97 16.11
CA PHE A 27 5.29 10.49 16.19
C PHE A 27 5.73 11.17 14.88
N ASP A 28 4.84 11.23 13.88
CA ASP A 28 5.10 11.83 12.57
C ASP A 28 3.82 12.45 12.00
N GLU A 29 3.97 13.29 10.97
CA GLU A 29 2.87 13.87 10.22
C GLU A 29 2.07 12.78 9.48
N GLY A 30 0.78 13.05 9.26
CA GLY A 30 -0.08 12.13 8.52
C GLY A 30 0.43 11.85 7.11
N ILE A 31 0.36 10.58 6.69
CA ILE A 31 0.85 10.14 5.36
C ILE A 31 0.21 10.95 4.23
N LEU A 32 -1.07 11.32 4.35
CA LEU A 32 -1.77 12.10 3.34
C LEU A 32 -1.25 13.55 3.25
N GLU A 33 -0.76 14.11 4.34
CA GLU A 33 -0.19 15.45 4.37
C GLU A 33 1.24 15.44 3.82
N ARG A 34 2.11 14.59 4.40
CA ARG A 34 3.51 14.43 3.97
C ARG A 34 3.66 13.96 2.52
N GLY A 35 2.78 13.09 2.06
CA GLY A 35 2.81 12.46 0.74
C GLY A 35 1.86 13.06 -0.28
N SER A 36 1.25 14.21 -0.02
CA SER A 36 0.20 14.78 -0.87
C SER A 36 0.61 14.92 -2.33
N ASP A 37 1.84 15.38 -2.58
CA ASP A 37 2.35 15.60 -3.93
C ASP A 37 2.61 14.28 -4.67
N THR A 38 3.21 13.29 -3.99
CA THR A 38 3.46 11.96 -4.55
C THR A 38 2.14 11.26 -4.89
N ILE A 39 1.14 11.35 -3.99
CA ILE A 39 -0.18 10.75 -4.19
C ILE A 39 -0.90 11.43 -5.38
N ARG A 40 -0.84 12.77 -5.48
CA ARG A 40 -1.41 13.51 -6.61
C ARG A 40 -0.73 13.12 -7.92
N ALA A 41 0.60 13.07 -7.94
CA ALA A 41 1.36 12.65 -9.12
C ALA A 41 0.96 11.25 -9.59
N ALA A 42 0.77 10.29 -8.67
CA ALA A 42 0.32 8.93 -8.99
C ALA A 42 -1.11 8.92 -9.57
N ILE A 43 -2.03 9.71 -9.01
CA ILE A 43 -3.38 9.85 -9.52
C ILE A 43 -3.39 10.45 -10.92
N ASP A 44 -2.62 11.51 -11.15
CA ASP A 44 -2.60 12.22 -12.43
C ASP A 44 -1.89 11.40 -13.51
N LEU A 45 -0.82 10.68 -13.18
CA LEU A 45 -0.19 9.71 -14.08
C LEU A 45 -1.18 8.61 -14.51
N ARG A 46 -1.95 8.07 -13.56
CA ARG A 46 -2.98 7.08 -13.86
C ARG A 46 -4.06 7.63 -14.79
N LYS A 47 -4.53 8.87 -14.55
CA LYS A 47 -5.50 9.55 -15.43
C LYS A 47 -4.92 9.74 -16.83
N ALA A 48 -3.66 10.20 -16.93
CA ALA A 48 -2.98 10.39 -18.21
C ALA A 48 -2.83 9.07 -18.96
N ALA A 49 -2.47 7.98 -18.28
CA ALA A 49 -2.37 6.65 -18.88
C ALA A 49 -3.74 6.14 -19.38
N VAL A 50 -4.82 6.34 -18.63
CA VAL A 50 -6.19 5.99 -19.03
C VAL A 50 -6.61 6.79 -20.28
N ILE A 51 -6.35 8.09 -20.29
CA ILE A 51 -6.65 8.95 -21.45
C ILE A 51 -5.84 8.50 -22.66
N ALA A 52 -4.56 8.24 -22.51
CA ALA A 52 -3.70 7.74 -23.57
C ALA A 52 -4.15 6.40 -24.12
N ALA A 53 -4.61 5.49 -23.25
CA ALA A 53 -5.13 4.18 -23.65
C ALA A 53 -6.52 4.25 -24.33
N SER A 54 -7.37 5.19 -23.90
CA SER A 54 -8.72 5.37 -24.43
C SER A 54 -8.76 6.18 -25.73
N THR A 55 -7.74 7.03 -25.94
CA THR A 55 -7.66 7.84 -27.16
C THR A 55 -7.07 7.00 -28.29
N PRO A 56 -7.78 6.79 -29.41
CA PRO A 56 -7.21 6.07 -30.57
C PRO A 56 -5.91 6.76 -31.00
N MET A 57 -4.81 6.02 -30.90
CA MET A 57 -3.49 6.50 -31.33
C MET A 57 -3.43 6.90 -32.77
N PRO A 58 -2.54 7.74 -33.10
CA PRO A 58 -2.09 9.01 -32.55
C PRO A 58 -2.75 10.19 -33.24
N SER A 59 -2.87 11.30 -32.52
CA SER A 59 -3.11 12.55 -33.20
C SER A 59 -1.94 12.84 -34.14
N GLY A 60 -2.19 12.95 -35.40
CA GLY A 60 -1.23 13.32 -36.42
C GLY A 60 -1.76 14.49 -37.24
N VAL A 61 -0.96 15.02 -38.08
CA VAL A 61 -1.32 16.08 -39.01
C VAL A 61 -1.69 15.42 -40.36
N LEU A 62 -2.88 15.74 -40.86
CA LEU A 62 -3.23 15.49 -42.25
C LEU A 62 -2.76 16.69 -43.07
N ARG A 63 -1.70 16.50 -43.85
CA ARG A 63 -1.16 17.51 -44.71
C ARG A 63 -1.77 17.40 -46.12
N ASN A 64 -2.34 18.48 -46.60
CA ASN A 64 -2.77 18.58 -47.99
C ASN A 64 -1.67 19.26 -48.80
N ASN A 65 -1.12 18.55 -49.81
CA ASN A 65 -0.12 19.05 -50.71
C ASN A 65 -0.75 19.53 -52.07
N GLY A 66 -2.10 19.51 -52.14
CA GLY A 66 -2.85 20.01 -53.28
C GLY A 66 -3.41 21.42 -53.08
N ALA A 67 -4.44 21.76 -53.80
CA ALA A 67 -5.15 23.03 -53.63
C ALA A 67 -5.81 23.12 -52.24
N ASP A 68 -5.95 24.33 -51.70
CA ASP A 68 -6.65 24.55 -50.45
C ASP A 68 -8.09 24.10 -50.54
N LEU A 69 -8.50 23.36 -49.52
CA LEU A 69 -9.88 22.84 -49.37
C LEU A 69 -10.79 23.86 -48.71
N ASP A 70 -12.06 23.90 -49.11
CA ASP A 70 -13.05 24.71 -48.42
C ASP A 70 -13.20 24.22 -46.95
N PRO A 71 -13.44 25.13 -45.98
CA PRO A 71 -13.64 24.77 -44.57
C PRO A 71 -14.65 23.65 -44.33
N LYS A 72 -15.70 23.53 -45.13
CA LYS A 72 -16.67 22.44 -45.08
C LYS A 72 -16.08 21.10 -45.44
N GLU A 73 -15.25 21.07 -46.47
CA GLU A 73 -14.56 19.86 -46.95
C GLU A 73 -13.53 19.39 -45.94
N VAL A 74 -12.79 20.33 -45.32
CA VAL A 74 -11.84 20.05 -44.20
C VAL A 74 -12.57 19.42 -43.04
N ALA A 75 -13.73 19.98 -42.63
CA ALA A 75 -14.51 19.44 -41.51
C ALA A 75 -15.02 18.02 -41.82
N GLY A 76 -15.48 17.77 -43.03
CA GLY A 76 -15.92 16.45 -43.52
C GLY A 76 -14.78 15.42 -43.52
N LEU A 77 -13.60 15.82 -44.01
CA LEU A 77 -12.40 14.98 -44.04
C LEU A 77 -11.95 14.59 -42.62
N LEU A 78 -11.90 15.56 -41.68
CA LEU A 78 -11.52 15.30 -40.32
C LEU A 78 -12.53 14.41 -39.58
N ALA A 79 -13.84 14.58 -39.84
CA ALA A 79 -14.87 13.71 -39.29
C ALA A 79 -14.77 12.28 -39.81
N ALA A 80 -14.58 12.09 -41.14
CA ALA A 80 -14.37 10.78 -41.74
C ALA A 80 -13.08 10.11 -41.22
N TRP A 81 -12.02 10.87 -41.10
CA TRP A 81 -10.76 10.39 -40.55
C TRP A 81 -10.89 9.95 -39.10
N LYS A 82 -11.56 10.74 -38.26
CA LYS A 82 -11.84 10.41 -36.85
C LYS A 82 -12.66 9.12 -36.74
N ASN A 83 -13.70 8.98 -37.56
CA ASN A 83 -14.55 7.77 -37.60
C ASN A 83 -13.77 6.52 -38.03
N ALA A 84 -12.98 6.63 -39.10
CA ALA A 84 -12.15 5.53 -39.56
C ALA A 84 -11.19 5.03 -38.49
N ARG A 85 -10.58 5.97 -37.73
CA ARG A 85 -9.66 5.64 -36.64
C ARG A 85 -10.35 5.06 -35.42
N GLN A 86 -11.48 5.61 -34.99
CA GLN A 86 -12.24 5.08 -33.88
C GLN A 86 -12.71 3.65 -34.11
N ASN A 87 -13.12 3.33 -35.34
CA ASN A 87 -13.58 2.01 -35.76
C ASN A 87 -12.44 1.07 -36.20
N ARG A 88 -11.17 1.50 -36.10
CA ARG A 88 -10.00 0.75 -36.65
C ARG A 88 -10.17 0.34 -38.09
N ALA A 89 -10.92 1.10 -38.87
CA ALA A 89 -11.14 0.85 -40.29
C ALA A 89 -9.95 1.31 -41.12
N THR A 90 -9.76 0.70 -42.29
CA THR A 90 -8.75 1.13 -43.24
C THR A 90 -9.14 2.50 -43.81
N ALA A 91 -8.28 3.47 -43.70
CA ALA A 91 -8.47 4.80 -44.27
C ALA A 91 -7.80 4.86 -45.65
N TYR A 92 -8.49 5.45 -46.63
CA TYR A 92 -7.93 5.72 -47.96
C TYR A 92 -7.49 7.18 -48.02
N LEU A 93 -6.25 7.42 -48.43
CA LEU A 93 -5.70 8.73 -48.67
C LEU A 93 -5.48 8.95 -50.17
N THR A 94 -5.87 10.11 -50.63
CA THR A 94 -5.58 10.52 -52.03
C THR A 94 -4.09 10.89 -52.18
N SER A 95 -3.60 10.94 -53.40
CA SER A 95 -2.20 11.27 -53.67
C SER A 95 -1.76 12.67 -53.15
N THR A 96 -2.72 13.55 -52.85
CA THR A 96 -2.49 14.91 -52.32
C THR A 96 -2.52 14.99 -50.80
N LEU A 97 -3.00 13.93 -50.13
CA LEU A 97 -3.14 13.88 -48.68
C LEU A 97 -2.06 12.97 -48.05
N GLU A 98 -1.27 13.53 -47.17
CA GLU A 98 -0.25 12.81 -46.41
C GLU A 98 -0.58 12.84 -44.93
N TYR A 99 -0.52 11.67 -44.29
CA TYR A 99 -0.65 11.59 -42.86
C TYR A 99 0.72 11.51 -42.19
N GLN A 100 1.00 12.50 -41.36
CA GLN A 100 2.22 12.55 -40.55
C GLN A 100 1.84 12.29 -39.07
N PRO A 101 2.19 11.14 -38.51
CA PRO A 101 1.97 10.88 -37.10
C PRO A 101 2.87 11.76 -36.25
N THR A 102 2.29 12.48 -35.29
CA THR A 102 3.03 13.33 -34.35
C THR A 102 3.12 12.75 -32.96
N SER A 103 2.70 11.50 -32.80
CA SER A 103 2.59 10.90 -31.46
C SER A 103 3.80 10.07 -31.08
N PHE A 104 4.14 10.16 -29.81
CA PHE A 104 5.03 9.22 -29.16
C PHE A 104 4.33 7.88 -28.92
N SER A 105 5.03 6.77 -29.00
CA SER A 105 4.44 5.48 -28.59
C SER A 105 4.20 5.48 -27.07
N PRO A 106 3.21 4.71 -26.54
CA PRO A 106 3.03 4.57 -25.10
C PRO A 106 4.30 4.10 -24.39
N LYS A 107 5.15 3.34 -25.08
CA LYS A 107 6.44 2.90 -24.58
C LYS A 107 7.44 4.06 -24.45
N ASP A 108 7.40 5.03 -25.38
CA ASP A 108 8.26 6.20 -25.35
C ASP A 108 7.85 7.17 -24.23
N MET A 109 6.60 7.12 -23.79
CA MET A 109 6.10 7.90 -22.64
C MET A 109 6.53 7.32 -21.28
N MET A 110 7.15 6.15 -21.25
CA MET A 110 7.65 5.49 -20.03
C MET A 110 6.62 5.37 -18.90
N TYR A 111 5.33 5.24 -19.22
CA TYR A 111 4.27 5.16 -18.21
C TYR A 111 4.50 4.01 -17.22
N ASP A 112 4.97 2.86 -17.69
CA ASP A 112 5.25 1.70 -16.82
C ASP A 112 6.34 2.01 -15.81
N SER A 113 7.45 2.60 -16.27
CA SER A 113 8.57 2.98 -15.39
C SER A 113 8.18 4.06 -14.40
N ALA A 114 7.39 5.04 -14.83
CA ALA A 114 6.90 6.10 -13.96
C ALA A 114 5.89 5.58 -12.93
N GLN A 115 5.01 4.65 -13.32
CA GLN A 115 4.07 4.01 -12.41
C GLN A 115 4.79 3.14 -11.38
N GLN A 116 5.80 2.37 -11.81
CA GLN A 116 6.63 1.56 -10.94
C GLN A 116 7.38 2.44 -9.93
N PHE A 117 7.97 3.54 -10.38
CA PHE A 117 8.64 4.51 -9.51
C PHE A 117 7.69 5.08 -8.46
N LEU A 118 6.51 5.56 -8.86
CA LEU A 118 5.53 6.12 -7.93
C LEU A 118 4.98 5.07 -6.96
N SER A 119 4.80 3.83 -7.39
CA SER A 119 4.41 2.73 -6.50
C SER A 119 5.46 2.49 -5.41
N THR A 120 6.74 2.52 -5.79
CA THR A 120 7.86 2.39 -4.85
C THR A 120 7.97 3.61 -3.92
N GLU A 121 7.73 4.83 -4.43
CA GLU A 121 7.71 6.04 -3.60
C GLU A 121 6.56 6.02 -2.57
N ILE A 122 5.38 5.56 -2.95
CA ILE A 122 4.26 5.39 -2.01
C ILE A 122 4.58 4.33 -0.96
N SER A 123 5.23 3.24 -1.34
CA SER A 123 5.71 2.22 -0.41
C SER A 123 6.68 2.80 0.62
N ARG A 124 7.66 3.61 0.19
CA ARG A 124 8.59 4.33 1.07
C ARG A 124 7.88 5.32 1.99
N LEU A 125 6.90 6.06 1.44
CA LEU A 125 6.08 7.00 2.21
C LEU A 125 5.33 6.31 3.35
N CYS A 126 4.82 5.11 3.10
CA CYS A 126 4.13 4.28 4.10
C CYS A 126 5.08 3.52 5.02
N ASN A 127 6.39 3.59 4.78
CA ASN A 127 7.40 2.77 5.45
C ASN A 127 7.11 1.26 5.37
N ILE A 128 6.59 0.82 4.22
CA ILE A 128 6.29 -0.59 3.92
C ILE A 128 7.25 -1.04 2.83
N PRO A 129 7.96 -2.18 2.97
CA PRO A 129 8.80 -2.71 1.92
C PRO A 129 8.05 -2.91 0.61
N ALA A 130 8.63 -2.49 -0.51
CA ALA A 130 7.97 -2.48 -1.82
C ALA A 130 7.47 -3.86 -2.27
N TYR A 131 8.18 -4.92 -1.92
CA TYR A 131 7.79 -6.29 -2.24
C TYR A 131 6.49 -6.74 -1.55
N MET A 132 6.21 -6.24 -0.32
CA MET A 132 4.98 -6.59 0.42
C MET A 132 3.71 -6.04 -0.24
N VAL A 133 3.84 -4.95 -0.99
CA VAL A 133 2.73 -4.33 -1.74
C VAL A 133 2.82 -4.61 -3.24
N SER A 134 3.67 -5.57 -3.64
CA SER A 134 3.90 -5.94 -5.04
C SER A 134 4.35 -4.75 -5.90
N ALA A 135 5.04 -3.79 -5.30
CA ALA A 135 5.54 -2.61 -5.99
C ALA A 135 6.89 -2.84 -6.69
N GLU A 136 7.51 -4.01 -6.51
CA GLU A 136 8.73 -4.44 -7.21
C GLU A 136 8.44 -5.66 -8.07
N ALA A 137 8.82 -5.59 -9.35
CA ALA A 137 8.49 -6.63 -10.33
C ALA A 137 9.45 -7.85 -10.33
N ASN A 138 10.60 -7.79 -9.65
CA ASN A 138 11.74 -8.70 -9.91
C ASN A 138 12.40 -9.36 -8.69
N GLN A 139 11.72 -9.52 -7.56
CA GLN A 139 12.31 -10.28 -6.46
C GLN A 139 11.80 -11.72 -6.42
N SER A 140 12.68 -12.67 -6.76
CA SER A 140 12.48 -14.08 -6.42
C SER A 140 12.84 -14.27 -4.94
N MET A 141 11.85 -14.34 -4.07
CA MET A 141 12.05 -14.54 -2.64
C MET A 141 12.24 -16.02 -2.32
N THR A 142 13.32 -16.36 -1.61
CA THR A 142 13.53 -17.67 -1.01
C THR A 142 12.84 -17.71 0.36
N TYR A 143 12.35 -18.83 0.81
CA TYR A 143 11.60 -18.98 2.07
C TYR A 143 12.38 -18.48 3.31
N SER A 144 13.69 -18.71 3.37
CA SER A 144 14.56 -18.22 4.45
C SER A 144 14.66 -16.69 4.48
N ASN A 145 14.66 -16.03 3.32
CA ASN A 145 14.71 -14.57 3.25
C ASN A 145 13.41 -13.94 3.71
N LEU A 146 12.27 -14.63 3.55
CA LEU A 146 10.96 -14.12 3.94
C LEU A 146 10.84 -13.90 5.45
N LEU A 147 11.40 -14.79 6.27
CA LEU A 147 11.36 -14.66 7.72
C LEU A 147 12.23 -13.51 8.21
N ASP A 148 13.45 -13.38 7.67
CA ASP A 148 14.34 -12.27 8.02
C ASP A 148 13.78 -10.93 7.58
N GLU A 149 13.09 -10.88 6.45
CA GLU A 149 12.43 -9.68 5.99
C GLU A 149 11.21 -9.30 6.85
N ARG A 150 10.43 -10.27 7.33
CA ARG A 150 9.37 -10.01 8.32
C ARG A 150 9.93 -9.44 9.62
N LYS A 151 11.03 -10.01 10.13
CA LYS A 151 11.72 -9.48 11.33
C LYS A 151 12.21 -8.05 11.12
N SER A 152 12.80 -7.79 9.96
CA SER A 152 13.24 -6.43 9.58
C SER A 152 12.07 -5.46 9.47
N PHE A 153 10.98 -5.86 8.83
CA PHE A 153 9.78 -5.03 8.72
C PHE A 153 9.17 -4.74 10.09
N TYR A 154 9.08 -5.73 10.96
CA TYR A 154 8.62 -5.50 12.33
C TYR A 154 9.52 -4.50 13.05
N SER A 155 10.83 -4.76 13.11
CA SER A 155 11.77 -3.95 13.91
C SER A 155 11.92 -2.51 13.40
N LEU A 156 11.89 -2.30 12.09
CA LEU A 156 12.15 -1.00 11.47
C LEU A 156 10.86 -0.19 11.20
N SER A 157 9.74 -0.88 10.95
CA SER A 157 8.51 -0.20 10.53
C SER A 157 7.39 -0.30 11.56
N LEU A 158 7.13 -1.47 12.13
CA LEU A 158 5.97 -1.70 13.00
C LEU A 158 6.25 -1.44 14.48
N ALA A 159 7.46 -1.73 14.98
CA ALA A 159 7.79 -1.63 16.40
C ALA A 159 7.45 -0.27 17.03
N PRO A 160 7.70 0.88 16.39
CA PRO A 160 7.32 2.17 16.96
C PRO A 160 5.81 2.32 17.19
N TYR A 161 4.98 1.79 16.27
CA TYR A 161 3.52 1.82 16.41
C TYR A 161 3.05 0.86 17.51
N VAL A 162 3.61 -0.35 17.54
CA VAL A 162 3.32 -1.35 18.56
C VAL A 162 3.64 -0.79 19.94
N CYS A 163 4.84 -0.26 20.14
CA CYS A 163 5.24 0.35 21.41
C CYS A 163 4.32 1.51 21.80
N ALA A 164 3.99 2.41 20.89
CA ALA A 164 3.10 3.54 21.17
C ALA A 164 1.70 3.08 21.61
N ILE A 165 1.18 2.00 21.01
CA ILE A 165 -0.12 1.42 21.37
C ILE A 165 -0.01 0.71 22.73
N GLU A 166 1.02 -0.12 22.94
CA GLU A 166 1.24 -0.82 24.20
C GLU A 166 1.38 0.16 25.38
N ASP A 167 2.21 1.18 25.21
CA ASP A 167 2.44 2.19 26.24
C ASP A 167 1.16 2.94 26.57
N ARG A 168 0.39 3.35 25.56
CA ARG A 168 -0.87 4.07 25.78
C ARG A 168 -1.93 3.21 26.43
N LEU A 169 -2.07 1.97 26.03
CA LEU A 169 -3.05 1.04 26.60
C LEU A 169 -2.65 0.57 28.02
N SER A 170 -1.36 0.60 28.34
CA SER A 170 -0.86 0.22 29.66
C SER A 170 -0.93 1.34 30.71
N MET A 171 -1.37 2.55 30.35
CA MET A 171 -1.53 3.65 31.29
C MET A 171 -2.65 3.37 32.30
N ASP A 172 -2.50 3.91 33.52
CA ASP A 172 -3.40 3.70 34.67
C ASP A 172 -4.87 4.15 34.41
N ASP A 173 -5.10 4.98 33.42
CA ASP A 173 -6.44 5.43 33.00
C ASP A 173 -7.20 4.41 32.13
N ILE A 174 -6.51 3.39 31.63
CA ILE A 174 -7.08 2.33 30.80
C ILE A 174 -6.91 0.97 31.46
N THR A 175 -5.70 0.65 31.88
CA THR A 175 -5.36 -0.66 32.45
C THR A 175 -5.06 -0.53 33.94
N ALA A 176 -5.56 -1.47 34.74
CA ALA A 176 -5.35 -1.47 36.19
C ALA A 176 -3.85 -1.55 36.53
N ARG A 177 -3.45 -0.84 37.60
CA ARG A 177 -2.06 -0.80 38.06
C ARG A 177 -1.47 -2.19 38.27
N GLY A 178 -0.25 -2.36 37.79
CA GLY A 178 0.47 -3.64 37.87
C GLY A 178 0.23 -4.56 36.68
N ASN A 179 -0.68 -4.20 35.76
CA ASN A 179 -0.89 -4.91 34.50
C ASN A 179 -0.30 -4.06 33.35
N ALA A 180 0.10 -4.75 32.28
CA ALA A 180 0.56 -4.12 31.05
C ALA A 180 -0.08 -4.82 29.84
N VAL A 181 -0.37 -4.06 28.81
CA VAL A 181 -0.85 -4.59 27.51
C VAL A 181 0.36 -4.83 26.65
N LYS A 182 0.45 -6.01 26.08
CA LYS A 182 1.52 -6.41 25.15
C LYS A 182 0.93 -7.09 23.93
N PHE A 183 1.49 -6.78 22.75
CA PHE A 183 1.20 -7.54 21.54
C PHE A 183 1.99 -8.85 21.56
N ASP A 184 1.31 -9.94 21.31
CA ASP A 184 1.98 -11.24 21.08
C ASP A 184 2.49 -11.33 19.64
N VAL A 185 3.61 -10.68 19.39
CA VAL A 185 4.23 -10.62 18.06
C VAL A 185 4.99 -11.90 17.73
N ASP A 186 5.59 -12.50 18.76
CA ASP A 186 6.48 -13.66 18.59
C ASP A 186 5.70 -14.91 18.19
N SER A 187 4.51 -15.12 18.76
CA SER A 187 3.67 -16.28 18.44
C SER A 187 2.88 -16.13 17.15
N SER A 188 2.60 -14.89 16.73
CA SER A 188 1.73 -14.61 15.58
C SER A 188 2.50 -14.18 14.34
N PHE A 189 3.08 -12.98 14.37
CA PHE A 189 3.68 -12.37 13.18
C PHE A 189 5.09 -12.86 12.87
N LEU A 190 5.90 -13.05 13.92
CA LEU A 190 7.28 -13.55 13.84
C LEU A 190 7.38 -15.05 14.10
N ALA A 191 6.24 -15.76 14.14
CA ALA A 191 6.22 -17.19 14.40
C ALA A 191 7.29 -17.90 13.56
N THR A 192 8.31 -18.36 14.23
CA THR A 192 9.33 -19.26 13.68
C THR A 192 8.70 -20.62 13.42
N GLU A 193 9.39 -21.46 12.64
CA GLU A 193 8.93 -22.84 12.46
C GLU A 193 8.70 -23.50 13.82
N PRO A 194 7.61 -24.30 13.99
CA PRO A 194 7.28 -24.91 15.28
C PRO A 194 8.44 -25.65 15.94
N MET A 195 9.31 -26.26 15.14
CA MET A 195 10.51 -26.96 15.63
C MET A 195 11.56 -26.03 16.23
N GLU A 196 11.80 -24.87 15.62
CA GLU A 196 12.74 -23.89 16.17
C GLU A 196 12.24 -23.30 17.47
N ARG A 197 10.93 -23.05 17.57
CA ARG A 197 10.27 -22.55 18.78
C ARG A 197 10.38 -23.58 19.91
N LEU A 198 10.10 -24.86 19.64
CA LEU A 198 10.26 -25.94 20.61
C LEU A 198 11.71 -26.10 21.10
N LEU A 199 12.71 -25.93 20.21
CA LEU A 199 14.12 -25.97 20.61
C LEU A 199 14.50 -24.81 21.56
N VAL A 200 13.93 -23.62 21.36
CA VAL A 200 14.12 -22.48 22.27
C VAL A 200 13.52 -22.77 23.62
N ILE A 201 12.29 -23.28 23.67
CA ILE A 201 11.59 -23.68 24.90
C ILE A 201 12.33 -24.79 25.63
N GLU A 202 12.79 -25.82 24.93
CA GLU A 202 13.62 -26.90 25.50
C GLU A 202 14.88 -26.33 26.15
N LYS A 203 15.53 -25.37 25.47
CA LYS A 203 16.71 -24.70 26.02
C LYS A 203 16.42 -23.89 27.26
N MET A 204 15.30 -23.14 27.27
CA MET A 204 14.87 -22.37 28.45
C MET A 204 14.56 -23.27 29.63
N LEU A 205 13.87 -24.40 29.40
CA LEU A 205 13.61 -25.42 30.43
C LEU A 205 14.91 -26.03 30.95
N SER A 206 15.87 -26.39 30.07
CA SER A 206 17.13 -26.98 30.46
C SER A 206 18.03 -26.05 31.29
N LEU A 207 17.89 -24.73 31.08
CA LEU A 207 18.58 -23.70 31.84
C LEU A 207 17.85 -23.28 33.13
N GLY A 208 16.65 -23.81 33.36
CA GLY A 208 15.81 -23.47 34.51
C GLY A 208 15.25 -22.04 34.47
N LEU A 209 15.17 -21.44 33.29
CA LEU A 209 14.65 -20.08 33.09
C LEU A 209 13.14 -20.04 33.15
N ILE A 210 12.46 -21.13 32.77
CA ILE A 210 11.01 -21.29 32.81
C ILE A 210 10.66 -22.67 33.42
N THR A 211 9.44 -22.79 33.96
CA THR A 211 8.87 -24.06 34.40
C THR A 211 8.14 -24.75 33.26
N VAL A 212 7.86 -26.04 33.43
CA VAL A 212 7.05 -26.82 32.45
C VAL A 212 5.66 -26.21 32.30
N GLU A 213 5.05 -25.69 33.35
CA GLU A 213 3.74 -25.03 33.34
C GLU A 213 3.78 -23.75 32.52
N GLN A 214 4.81 -22.93 32.71
CA GLN A 214 5.03 -21.72 31.89
C GLN A 214 5.28 -22.05 30.43
N ALA A 215 6.02 -23.12 30.16
CA ALA A 215 6.25 -23.57 28.79
C ALA A 215 4.96 -24.04 28.09
N MET A 216 4.08 -24.72 28.83
CA MET A 216 2.75 -25.10 28.32
C MET A 216 1.85 -23.89 28.08
N GLU A 217 1.86 -22.90 28.97
CA GLU A 217 1.13 -21.67 28.81
C GLU A 217 1.61 -20.88 27.60
N MET A 218 2.91 -20.84 27.32
CA MET A 218 3.48 -20.20 26.11
C MET A 218 3.04 -20.85 24.80
N GLU A 219 2.65 -22.13 24.83
CA GLU A 219 2.17 -22.89 23.67
C GLU A 219 0.65 -23.13 23.67
N ASP A 220 -0.09 -22.42 24.55
CA ASP A 220 -1.54 -22.61 24.75
C ASP A 220 -1.94 -24.09 25.01
N LEU A 221 -1.04 -24.85 25.61
CA LEU A 221 -1.28 -26.25 25.96
C LEU A 221 -1.87 -26.35 27.37
N THR A 222 -2.97 -27.06 27.50
CA THR A 222 -3.50 -27.41 28.82
C THR A 222 -2.66 -28.53 29.43
N PRO A 223 -2.31 -28.47 30.75
CA PRO A 223 -1.61 -29.57 31.40
C PRO A 223 -2.35 -30.88 31.23
N ASN A 224 -1.65 -31.96 30.85
CA ASN A 224 -2.21 -33.29 30.76
C ASN A 224 -2.78 -33.70 32.12
N GLY A 225 -4.10 -33.66 32.26
CA GLY A 225 -4.82 -34.03 33.51
C GLY A 225 -6.11 -33.26 33.77
N SER A 226 -6.45 -32.26 32.97
CA SER A 226 -7.77 -31.58 33.06
C SER A 226 -8.73 -31.96 31.93
N GLU A 227 -8.76 -33.25 31.52
CA GLU A 227 -9.97 -33.77 30.92
C GLU A 227 -11.00 -33.85 32.03
N GLY A 228 -11.82 -32.79 32.12
CA GLY A 228 -12.98 -32.76 32.95
C GLY A 228 -13.91 -33.94 32.62
N ILE A 229 -14.01 -34.82 33.55
CA ILE A 229 -15.12 -35.74 33.64
C ILE A 229 -16.36 -34.86 33.82
N GLU A 230 -17.16 -34.71 32.78
CA GLU A 230 -18.63 -34.71 32.83
C GLU A 230 -19.16 -34.99 31.41
#